data_756751ad597d125621d3f0edff10d470
#
_entry.id   756751ad597d125621d3f0edff10d470
#
_cell.length_a   1.000
_cell.length_b   1.000
_cell.length_c   1.000
_cell.angle_alpha   90.00
_cell.angle_beta   90.00
_cell.angle_gamma   90.00
#
_symmetry.space_group_name_H-M   'P 1'
#
loop_
_entity.id
_entity.type
_entity.pdbx_description
1 polymer ?
#
loop_
_entity_poly.entity_id
_entity_poly.type
_entity_poly.pdbx_seq_one_letter_code
_entity_poly.pdbx_strand_id
1 'polypeptide(L)'
;MRYVLSLAFALFAIFPANADQAQLDRGRAIYAEYCTLCHGADGRRGQGFQTPIWGPQTQIAKFQNALGLFEYNEVLMPFDGPDKIDEPAKWAVTLYLLVNHGAMQAGQTLSRANAATIPIR
;
A
#
# COMPACT_ATOMS: atom_id res chain seq x y z
N MET A 1 -50.41 37.99 -5.99
CA MET A 1 -48.98 37.81 -5.74
C MET A 1 -48.69 36.32 -5.64
N ARG A 2 -48.05 35.78 -6.68
CA ARG A 2 -47.68 34.34 -6.73
C ARG A 2 -46.18 34.25 -6.49
N TYR A 3 -45.80 33.72 -5.33
CA TYR A 3 -44.37 33.41 -5.04
C TYR A 3 -44.04 32.07 -5.65
N VAL A 4 -43.17 32.08 -6.66
CA VAL A 4 -42.59 30.88 -7.22
C VAL A 4 -41.36 30.52 -6.37
N LEU A 5 -41.48 29.46 -5.57
CA LEU A 5 -40.38 28.93 -4.81
C LEU A 5 -39.50 28.08 -5.76
N SER A 6 -38.37 28.63 -6.18
CA SER A 6 -37.35 27.85 -6.94
C SER A 6 -36.58 26.96 -5.97
N LEU A 7 -36.87 25.67 -6.00
CA LEU A 7 -36.00 24.64 -5.35
C LEU A 7 -34.73 24.47 -6.22
N ALA A 8 -33.63 24.99 -5.73
CA ALA A 8 -32.33 24.68 -6.29
C ALA A 8 -31.93 23.26 -5.83
N PHE A 9 -31.99 22.29 -6.73
CA PHE A 9 -31.44 20.95 -6.52
C PHE A 9 -29.91 21.04 -6.65
N ALA A 10 -29.20 20.98 -5.53
CA ALA A 10 -27.77 20.85 -5.53
C ALA A 10 -27.41 19.39 -5.96
N LEU A 11 -26.94 19.24 -7.19
CA LEU A 11 -26.35 17.98 -7.63
C LEU A 11 -24.99 17.79 -6.89
N PHE A 12 -24.99 16.95 -5.89
CA PHE A 12 -23.75 16.42 -5.34
C PHE A 12 -23.15 15.47 -6.38
N ALA A 13 -22.10 15.90 -7.06
CA ALA A 13 -21.30 15.03 -7.91
C ALA A 13 -20.58 14.01 -7.00
N ILE A 14 -21.06 12.78 -6.99
CA ILE A 14 -20.37 11.65 -6.35
C ILE A 14 -19.22 11.29 -7.30
N PHE A 15 -18.01 11.75 -7.00
CA PHE A 15 -16.82 11.26 -7.69
C PHE A 15 -16.59 9.81 -7.25
N PRO A 16 -16.50 8.85 -8.18
CA PRO A 16 -16.12 7.48 -7.81
C PRO A 16 -14.73 7.52 -7.15
N ALA A 17 -14.60 6.86 -5.98
CA ALA A 17 -13.29 6.65 -5.38
C ALA A 17 -12.41 5.93 -6.42
N ASN A 18 -11.23 6.49 -6.71
CA ASN A 18 -10.31 5.89 -7.67
C ASN A 18 -9.87 4.53 -7.13
N ALA A 19 -10.11 3.45 -7.88
CA ALA A 19 -9.76 2.08 -7.47
C ALA A 19 -8.26 1.94 -7.14
N ASP A 20 -7.41 2.70 -7.83
CA ASP A 20 -5.98 2.72 -7.63
C ASP A 20 -5.59 3.31 -6.26
N GLN A 21 -6.27 4.37 -5.84
CA GLN A 21 -6.07 4.94 -4.51
C GLN A 21 -6.57 4.00 -3.40
N ALA A 22 -7.64 3.24 -3.65
CA ALA A 22 -8.19 2.31 -2.67
C ALA A 22 -7.21 1.19 -2.28
N GLN A 23 -6.42 0.66 -3.22
CA GLN A 23 -5.40 -0.33 -2.91
C GLN A 23 -4.29 0.25 -2.03
N LEU A 24 -3.79 1.44 -2.34
CA LEU A 24 -2.77 2.11 -1.54
C LEU A 24 -3.28 2.41 -0.12
N ASP A 25 -4.49 2.91 0.01
CA ASP A 25 -5.11 3.21 1.31
C ASP A 25 -5.29 1.94 2.16
N ARG A 26 -5.68 0.84 1.52
CA ARG A 26 -5.73 -0.47 2.18
C ARG A 26 -4.35 -0.92 2.64
N GLY A 27 -3.34 -0.78 1.80
CA GLY A 27 -1.95 -1.10 2.13
C GLY A 27 -1.43 -0.30 3.32
N ARG A 28 -1.76 0.98 3.39
CA ARG A 28 -1.45 1.84 4.55
C ARG A 28 -2.11 1.31 5.82
N ALA A 29 -3.38 0.95 5.78
CA ALA A 29 -4.11 0.43 6.92
C ALA A 29 -3.55 -0.92 7.40
N ILE A 30 -3.22 -1.83 6.48
CA ILE A 30 -2.58 -3.11 6.79
C ILE A 30 -1.20 -2.89 7.42
N TYR A 31 -0.40 -1.98 6.87
CA TYR A 31 0.90 -1.66 7.43
C TYR A 31 0.78 -1.13 8.88
N ALA A 32 -0.13 -0.21 9.11
CA ALA A 32 -0.35 0.37 10.44
C ALA A 32 -0.76 -0.69 11.48
N GLU A 33 -1.56 -1.67 11.09
CA GLU A 33 -2.06 -2.71 12.00
C GLU A 33 -1.06 -3.85 12.22
N TYR A 34 -0.38 -4.32 11.17
CA TYR A 34 0.39 -5.56 11.22
C TYR A 34 1.91 -5.39 11.13
N CYS A 35 2.41 -4.24 10.71
CA CYS A 35 3.81 -4.07 10.36
C CYS A 35 4.54 -3.05 11.25
N THR A 36 3.83 -2.04 11.73
CA THR A 36 4.40 -0.88 12.41
C THR A 36 5.17 -1.25 13.68
N LEU A 37 4.66 -2.21 14.47
CA LEU A 37 5.32 -2.60 15.72
C LEU A 37 6.75 -3.08 15.47
N CYS A 38 6.95 -3.90 14.45
CA CYS A 38 8.28 -4.44 14.13
C CYS A 38 9.11 -3.49 13.27
N HIS A 39 8.50 -2.76 12.33
CA HIS A 39 9.22 -1.98 11.32
C HIS A 39 9.19 -0.47 11.52
N GLY A 40 8.40 0.03 12.48
CA GLY A 40 8.20 1.46 12.71
C GLY A 40 7.19 2.10 11.75
N ALA A 41 6.59 3.19 12.16
CA ALA A 41 5.61 3.92 11.35
C ALA A 41 6.24 4.51 10.07
N ASP A 42 7.52 4.83 10.13
CA ASP A 42 8.32 5.36 9.02
C ASP A 42 9.06 4.28 8.22
N GLY A 43 8.89 2.99 8.57
CA GLY A 43 9.58 1.87 7.94
C GLY A 43 11.08 1.79 8.24
N ARG A 44 11.58 2.56 9.17
CA ARG A 44 13.01 2.73 9.40
C ARG A 44 13.49 2.28 10.78
N ARG A 45 12.63 2.27 11.77
CA ARG A 45 12.98 1.94 13.15
C ARG A 45 11.80 1.33 13.88
N GLY A 46 11.80 0.03 13.97
CA GLY A 46 10.81 -0.70 14.74
C GLY A 46 11.44 -1.46 15.90
N GLN A 47 10.61 -2.01 16.75
CA GLN A 47 11.06 -2.79 17.91
C GLN A 47 11.61 -4.15 17.50
N GLY A 48 11.07 -4.77 16.46
CA GLY A 48 11.45 -6.10 16.00
C GLY A 48 12.48 -6.11 14.89
N PHE A 49 12.64 -5.00 14.17
CA PHE A 49 13.56 -4.88 13.05
C PHE A 49 14.01 -3.43 12.88
N GLN A 50 15.31 -3.19 12.96
CA GLN A 50 15.85 -1.83 12.99
C GLN A 50 16.42 -1.37 11.66
N THR A 51 16.64 -2.29 10.71
CA THR A 51 17.07 -1.91 9.36
C THR A 51 15.91 -1.30 8.60
N PRO A 52 16.11 -0.18 7.90
CA PRO A 52 15.05 0.40 7.07
C PRO A 52 14.55 -0.58 6.00
N ILE A 53 13.23 -0.64 5.81
CA ILE A 53 12.60 -1.50 4.81
C ILE A 53 12.19 -0.73 3.55
N TRP A 54 12.31 0.59 3.55
CA TRP A 54 12.22 1.43 2.37
C TRP A 54 13.13 2.66 2.49
N GLY A 55 13.31 3.38 1.38
CA GLY A 55 14.12 4.58 1.32
C GLY A 55 15.63 4.30 1.38
N PRO A 56 16.43 5.28 1.81
CA PRO A 56 17.88 5.13 1.90
C PRO A 56 18.31 4.06 2.92
N GLN A 57 19.43 3.38 2.64
CA GLN A 57 20.03 2.37 3.54
C GLN A 57 19.18 1.11 3.76
N THR A 58 18.21 0.86 2.90
CA THR A 58 17.41 -0.36 2.87
C THR A 58 18.08 -1.46 2.05
N GLN A 59 17.67 -2.70 2.27
CA GLN A 59 18.04 -3.85 1.46
C GLN A 59 16.94 -4.28 0.49
N ILE A 60 15.90 -3.46 0.31
CA ILE A 60 14.71 -3.83 -0.48
C ILE A 60 15.05 -4.16 -1.95
N ALA A 61 16.10 -3.56 -2.50
CA ALA A 61 16.56 -3.82 -3.87
C ALA A 61 17.01 -5.28 -4.10
N LYS A 62 17.33 -6.03 -3.03
CA LYS A 62 17.66 -7.46 -3.13
C LYS A 62 16.54 -8.31 -3.74
N PHE A 63 15.30 -7.84 -3.64
CA PHE A 63 14.14 -8.52 -4.22
C PHE A 63 14.02 -8.31 -5.73
N GLN A 64 14.80 -7.39 -6.32
CA GLN A 64 14.92 -7.09 -7.74
C GLN A 64 13.67 -6.41 -8.33
N ASN A 65 12.48 -6.91 -8.06
CA ASN A 65 11.23 -6.37 -8.56
C ASN A 65 10.08 -6.55 -7.54
N ALA A 66 8.93 -5.96 -7.86
CA ALA A 66 7.77 -6.01 -6.99
C ALA A 66 7.25 -7.43 -6.73
N LEU A 67 7.39 -8.33 -7.70
CA LEU A 67 6.98 -9.73 -7.52
C LEU A 67 7.84 -10.41 -6.45
N GLY A 68 9.15 -10.25 -6.49
CA GLY A 68 10.05 -10.81 -5.49
C GLY A 68 9.76 -10.32 -4.08
N LEU A 69 9.44 -9.03 -3.92
CA LEU A 69 9.02 -8.47 -2.63
C LEU A 69 7.67 -9.05 -2.18
N PHE A 70 6.70 -9.16 -3.10
CA PHE A 70 5.40 -9.76 -2.78
C PHE A 70 5.57 -11.21 -2.30
N GLU A 71 6.32 -12.03 -3.02
CA GLU A 71 6.55 -13.44 -2.67
C GLU A 71 7.20 -13.59 -1.28
N TYR A 72 8.13 -12.71 -0.95
CA TYR A 72 8.69 -12.66 0.39
C TYR A 72 7.64 -12.32 1.45
N ASN A 73 6.83 -11.30 1.22
CA ASN A 73 5.77 -10.92 2.14
C ASN A 73 4.69 -12.02 2.26
N GLU A 74 4.37 -12.69 1.16
CA GLU A 74 3.37 -13.76 1.13
C GLU A 74 3.75 -14.89 2.09
N VAL A 75 5.00 -15.28 2.11
CA VAL A 75 5.49 -16.43 2.88
C VAL A 75 5.92 -16.08 4.30
N LEU A 76 6.47 -14.88 4.51
CA LEU A 76 7.18 -14.56 5.75
C LEU A 76 6.56 -13.41 6.56
N MET A 77 5.72 -12.55 5.97
CA MET A 77 5.21 -11.37 6.67
C MET A 77 3.69 -11.35 6.78
N PRO A 78 3.12 -10.92 7.91
CA PRO A 78 3.78 -10.60 9.19
C PRO A 78 4.55 -11.79 9.77
N PHE A 79 5.74 -11.53 10.31
CA PHE A 79 6.64 -12.62 10.77
C PHE A 79 6.03 -13.48 11.89
N ASP A 80 5.16 -12.90 12.71
CA ASP A 80 4.46 -13.59 13.79
C ASP A 80 3.20 -14.35 13.33
N GLY A 81 2.90 -14.37 12.05
CA GLY A 81 1.77 -15.08 11.45
C GLY A 81 1.46 -14.60 10.04
N PRO A 82 2.12 -15.14 9.01
CA PRO A 82 1.85 -14.75 7.62
C PRO A 82 0.40 -14.93 7.19
N ASP A 83 -0.33 -15.84 7.81
CA ASP A 83 -1.75 -16.10 7.52
C ASP A 83 -2.71 -15.08 8.12
N LYS A 84 -2.23 -14.13 8.90
CA LYS A 84 -3.08 -13.08 9.49
C LYS A 84 -3.70 -12.15 8.47
N ILE A 85 -3.09 -12.03 7.30
CA ILE A 85 -3.60 -11.23 6.20
C ILE A 85 -3.70 -12.05 4.92
N ASP A 86 -4.75 -11.81 4.13
CA ASP A 86 -5.03 -12.52 2.89
C ASP A 86 -4.18 -12.01 1.71
N GLU A 87 -4.25 -12.70 0.57
CA GLU A 87 -3.47 -12.33 -0.62
C GLU A 87 -3.75 -10.90 -1.11
N PRO A 88 -5.01 -10.43 -1.24
CA PRO A 88 -5.28 -9.04 -1.60
C PRO A 88 -4.65 -8.02 -0.64
N ALA A 89 -4.62 -8.31 0.66
CA ALA A 89 -3.94 -7.46 1.64
C ALA A 89 -2.42 -7.50 1.48
N LYS A 90 -1.84 -8.63 1.11
CA LYS A 90 -0.41 -8.76 0.78
C LYS A 90 -0.03 -7.90 -0.42
N TRP A 91 -0.83 -7.89 -1.49
CA TRP A 91 -0.63 -7.01 -2.64
C TRP A 91 -0.74 -5.53 -2.25
N ALA A 92 -1.72 -5.20 -1.44
CA ALA A 92 -1.93 -3.82 -1.00
C ALA A 92 -0.77 -3.30 -0.15
N VAL A 93 -0.29 -4.07 0.81
CA VAL A 93 0.85 -3.64 1.65
C VAL A 93 2.15 -3.62 0.85
N THR A 94 2.34 -4.52 -0.10
CA THR A 94 3.50 -4.50 -1.00
C THR A 94 3.51 -3.22 -1.84
N LEU A 95 2.37 -2.80 -2.40
CA LEU A 95 2.22 -1.51 -3.06
C LEU A 95 2.60 -0.35 -2.14
N TYR A 96 2.10 -0.36 -0.91
CA TYR A 96 2.42 0.69 0.09
C TYR A 96 3.92 0.80 0.34
N LEU A 97 4.62 -0.32 0.50
CA LEU A 97 6.09 -0.34 0.67
C LEU A 97 6.80 0.25 -0.56
N LEU A 98 6.37 -0.14 -1.76
CA LEU A 98 6.99 0.31 -3.02
C LEU A 98 6.75 1.79 -3.29
N VAL A 99 5.58 2.33 -2.94
CA VAL A 99 5.31 3.77 -3.04
C VAL A 99 6.19 4.55 -2.06
N ASN A 100 6.30 4.10 -0.82
CA ASN A 100 7.19 4.75 0.16
C ASN A 100 8.67 4.67 -0.23
N HIS A 101 9.08 3.59 -0.90
CA HIS A 101 10.44 3.46 -1.42
C HIS A 101 10.71 4.32 -2.66
N GLY A 102 9.68 4.73 -3.37
CA GLY A 102 9.79 5.46 -4.62
C GLY A 102 9.89 4.58 -5.87
N ALA A 103 9.65 3.26 -5.76
CA ALA A 103 9.62 2.34 -6.90
C ALA A 103 8.28 2.35 -7.64
N MET A 104 7.22 2.78 -6.99
CA MET A 104 5.90 3.00 -7.57
C MET A 104 5.34 4.36 -7.16
N GLN A 105 4.34 4.83 -7.90
CA GLN A 105 3.64 6.08 -7.62
C GLN A 105 2.24 5.81 -7.05
N ALA A 106 1.76 6.74 -6.22
CA ALA A 106 0.35 6.77 -5.84
C ALA A 106 -0.52 6.84 -7.11
N GLY A 107 -1.60 6.07 -7.16
CA GLY A 107 -2.45 5.96 -8.35
C GLY A 107 -2.12 4.78 -9.26
N GLN A 108 -1.00 4.09 -9.04
CA GLN A 108 -0.71 2.81 -9.67
C GLN A 108 -1.29 1.66 -8.83
N THR A 109 -1.70 0.59 -9.50
CA THR A 109 -2.11 -0.66 -8.86
C THR A 109 -1.04 -1.73 -9.00
N LEU A 110 -1.03 -2.68 -8.09
CA LEU A 110 -0.10 -3.79 -8.09
C LEU A 110 -0.87 -5.12 -8.08
N SER A 111 -0.48 -6.00 -8.97
CA SER A 111 -1.00 -7.36 -9.05
C SER A 111 0.07 -8.29 -9.65
N ARG A 112 -0.24 -9.57 -9.67
CA ARG A 112 0.63 -10.56 -10.34
C ARG A 112 0.84 -10.24 -11.83
N ALA A 113 -0.10 -9.56 -12.47
CA ALA A 113 -0.02 -9.20 -13.89
C ALA A 113 1.11 -8.22 -14.21
N ASN A 114 1.48 -7.33 -13.28
CA ASN A 114 2.50 -6.29 -13.54
C ASN A 114 3.71 -6.35 -12.61
N ALA A 115 3.67 -7.10 -11.54
CA ALA A 115 4.69 -7.05 -10.48
C ALA A 115 6.10 -7.42 -10.95
N ALA A 116 6.24 -8.38 -11.86
CA ALA A 116 7.54 -8.79 -12.38
C ALA A 116 8.24 -7.70 -13.22
N THR A 117 7.49 -6.74 -13.74
CA THR A 117 8.00 -5.65 -14.59
C THR A 117 8.31 -4.35 -13.84
N ILE A 118 8.09 -4.32 -12.53
CA ILE A 118 8.36 -3.15 -11.69
C ILE A 118 9.67 -3.36 -10.95
N PRO A 119 10.77 -2.72 -11.38
CA PRO A 119 12.07 -2.89 -10.74
C PRO A 119 12.13 -2.18 -9.39
N ILE A 120 12.91 -2.73 -8.47
CA ILE A 120 13.26 -2.09 -7.21
C ILE A 120 14.77 -1.76 -7.25
N ARG A 121 15.09 -0.48 -7.12
CA ARG A 121 16.47 0.03 -7.14
C ARG A 121 16.84 0.71 -5.84
#